data_517b40111d55e18287422b613a462d92
#
_entry.id   517b40111d55e18287422b613a462d92
#
_cell.length_a   1.000
_cell.length_b   1.000
_cell.length_c   1.000
_cell.angle_alpha   90.00
_cell.angle_beta   90.00
_cell.angle_gamma   90.00
#
_symmetry.space_group_name_H-M   'P 1'
#
loop_
_entity.id
_entity.type
_entity.pdbx_description
1 polymer ?
#
loop_
_entity_poly.entity_id
_entity_poly.type
_entity_poly.pdbx_seq_one_letter_code
_entity_poly.pdbx_strand_id
1 'polypeptide(L)'
;MEINQNKSLLFTKLAFEQAKINLGSTGTNPSVGCVVEKNGSVISSGFTSLNGRPHAEYNALNKNLDFKKSNIFISLEPCSHYGKTSPCTNIIKKKGIRKVSFSIYDIDNRSKNLAKKILNKKKISVKSGFLNTYAKAFYKDYFLARKKFLPLIDAKIAVSKDYFTKNKKDKKITNKHSIKRVHLLRSKYNCILSTSKTINDDNAKLDCRIDG
;
A
#
# COMPACT_ATOMS: atom_id res chain seq x y z
N MET A 1 -22.63 19.53 2.47
CA MET A 1 -21.82 20.05 1.36
C MET A 1 -21.20 18.89 0.59
N GLU A 2 -21.38 18.84 -0.74
CA GLU A 2 -20.67 17.82 -1.54
C GLU A 2 -19.20 18.19 -1.66
N ILE A 3 -18.32 17.20 -1.44
CA ILE A 3 -16.89 17.41 -1.62
C ILE A 3 -16.60 17.56 -3.11
N ASN A 4 -15.98 18.67 -3.49
CA ASN A 4 -15.48 18.94 -4.85
C ASN A 4 -14.52 17.82 -5.29
N GLN A 5 -14.47 17.56 -6.59
CA GLN A 5 -13.61 16.53 -7.20
C GLN A 5 -12.12 16.71 -6.84
N ASN A 6 -11.62 17.96 -6.81
CA ASN A 6 -10.25 18.27 -6.42
C ASN A 6 -9.93 17.87 -4.97
N LYS A 7 -10.84 18.12 -4.04
CA LYS A 7 -10.70 17.66 -2.64
C LYS A 7 -10.73 16.13 -2.54
N SER A 8 -11.56 15.45 -3.33
CA SER A 8 -11.60 13.99 -3.36
C SER A 8 -10.27 13.40 -3.86
N LEU A 9 -9.64 14.02 -4.86
CA LEU A 9 -8.32 13.64 -5.34
C LEU A 9 -7.25 13.84 -4.25
N LEU A 10 -7.29 14.97 -3.52
CA LEU A 10 -6.35 15.24 -2.43
C LEU A 10 -6.44 14.19 -1.33
N PHE A 11 -7.65 13.89 -0.82
CA PHE A 11 -7.84 12.89 0.23
C PHE A 11 -7.47 11.48 -0.24
N THR A 12 -7.67 11.18 -1.53
CA THR A 12 -7.21 9.92 -2.11
C THR A 12 -5.67 9.84 -2.18
N LYS A 13 -4.98 10.95 -2.52
CA LYS A 13 -3.51 11.02 -2.45
C LYS A 13 -3.02 10.77 -1.02
N LEU A 14 -3.63 11.41 -0.02
CA LEU A 14 -3.31 11.19 1.39
C LEU A 14 -3.52 9.73 1.80
N ALA A 15 -4.57 9.06 1.30
CA ALA A 15 -4.76 7.64 1.53
C ALA A 15 -3.60 6.80 0.95
N PHE A 16 -3.06 7.16 -0.22
CA PHE A 16 -1.86 6.49 -0.73
C PHE A 16 -0.61 6.77 0.10
N GLU A 17 -0.43 7.98 0.65
CA GLU A 17 0.68 8.25 1.57
C GLU A 17 0.59 7.35 2.83
N GLN A 18 -0.62 7.15 3.37
CA GLN A 18 -0.83 6.16 4.44
C GLN A 18 -0.49 4.73 4.00
N ALA A 19 -0.85 4.35 2.76
CA ALA A 19 -0.56 3.02 2.24
C ALA A 19 0.96 2.74 2.10
N LYS A 20 1.79 3.77 1.95
CA LYS A 20 3.24 3.61 1.82
C LYS A 20 3.93 3.22 3.12
N ILE A 21 3.33 3.50 4.29
CA ILE A 21 3.96 3.33 5.61
C ILE A 21 4.46 1.90 5.83
N ASN A 22 3.62 0.91 5.55
CA ASN A 22 3.97 -0.51 5.71
C ASN A 22 4.11 -1.25 4.37
N LEU A 23 4.39 -0.52 3.28
CA LEU A 23 4.56 -1.15 1.96
C LEU A 23 5.73 -2.14 1.98
N GLY A 24 5.47 -3.38 1.57
CA GLY A 24 6.42 -4.49 1.62
C GLY A 24 6.41 -5.29 2.94
N SER A 25 5.71 -4.80 3.98
CA SER A 25 5.69 -5.42 5.32
C SER A 25 4.32 -5.94 5.74
N THR A 26 3.38 -6.02 4.81
CA THR A 26 1.99 -6.45 5.05
C THR A 26 1.74 -7.94 4.75
N GLY A 27 2.80 -8.72 4.52
CA GLY A 27 2.70 -10.13 4.14
C GLY A 27 1.97 -10.30 2.82
N THR A 28 1.00 -11.23 2.75
CA THR A 28 0.20 -11.48 1.55
C THR A 28 -0.97 -10.51 1.36
N ASN A 29 -1.24 -9.63 2.32
CA ASN A 29 -2.27 -8.60 2.21
C ASN A 29 -1.73 -7.35 1.49
N PRO A 30 -2.60 -6.61 0.77
CA PRO A 30 -2.18 -5.35 0.18
C PRO A 30 -1.89 -4.30 1.26
N SER A 31 -0.92 -3.44 0.99
CA SER A 31 -0.72 -2.24 1.81
C SER A 31 -1.75 -1.19 1.42
N VAL A 32 -2.77 -1.01 2.25
CA VAL A 32 -3.89 -0.10 2.02
C VAL A 32 -3.77 1.09 2.96
N GLY A 33 -4.16 2.25 2.49
CA GLY A 33 -4.32 3.44 3.31
C GLY A 33 -5.75 3.96 3.26
N CYS A 34 -6.15 4.58 4.35
CA CYS A 34 -7.50 5.07 4.58
C CYS A 34 -7.45 6.44 5.25
N VAL A 35 -8.27 7.36 4.76
CA VAL A 35 -8.45 8.71 5.34
C VAL A 35 -9.94 8.96 5.53
N VAL A 36 -10.31 9.43 6.70
CA VAL A 36 -11.68 9.82 7.05
C VAL A 36 -11.76 11.34 7.12
N GLU A 37 -12.66 11.90 6.33
CA GLU A 37 -12.90 13.33 6.25
C GLU A 37 -14.28 13.69 6.80
N LYS A 38 -14.36 14.79 7.52
CA LYS A 38 -15.61 15.40 7.98
C LYS A 38 -15.50 16.92 7.93
N ASN A 39 -16.46 17.57 7.30
CA ASN A 39 -16.53 19.03 7.16
C ASN A 39 -15.27 19.67 6.54
N GLY A 40 -14.65 19.00 5.56
CA GLY A 40 -13.46 19.49 4.87
C GLY A 40 -12.13 19.17 5.54
N SER A 41 -12.13 18.59 6.73
CA SER A 41 -10.92 18.25 7.51
C SER A 41 -10.74 16.76 7.67
N VAL A 42 -9.48 16.31 7.70
CA VAL A 42 -9.15 14.92 8.05
C VAL A 42 -9.33 14.76 9.56
N ILE A 43 -10.25 13.88 9.96
CA ILE A 43 -10.50 13.57 11.37
C ILE A 43 -9.82 12.29 11.83
N SER A 44 -9.48 11.40 10.90
CA SER A 44 -8.79 10.16 11.19
C SER A 44 -8.10 9.60 9.96
N SER A 45 -7.05 8.84 10.17
CA SER A 45 -6.40 8.05 9.13
C SER A 45 -5.98 6.69 9.68
N GLY A 46 -5.70 5.76 8.78
CA GLY A 46 -5.19 4.44 9.09
C GLY A 46 -4.49 3.81 7.89
N PHE A 47 -3.67 2.84 8.15
CA PHE A 47 -2.97 2.04 7.16
C PHE A 47 -2.97 0.57 7.56
N THR A 48 -2.77 -0.32 6.63
CA THR A 48 -2.64 -1.75 6.91
C THR A 48 -1.45 -1.99 7.84
N SER A 49 -1.70 -2.62 8.99
CA SER A 49 -0.65 -2.91 9.97
C SER A 49 0.35 -3.95 9.45
N LEU A 50 1.50 -4.05 10.11
CA LEU A 50 2.50 -5.09 9.86
C LEU A 50 1.83 -6.46 9.82
N ASN A 51 2.34 -7.35 8.97
CA ASN A 51 1.76 -8.68 8.72
C ASN A 51 0.30 -8.63 8.17
N GLY A 52 -0.16 -7.44 7.74
CA GLY A 52 -1.41 -7.24 7.00
C GLY A 52 -2.68 -7.08 7.84
N ARG A 53 -2.58 -7.02 9.17
CA ARG A 53 -3.75 -6.84 10.05
C ARG A 53 -3.41 -6.07 11.32
N PRO A 54 -4.35 -5.22 11.79
CA PRO A 54 -5.65 -4.84 11.22
C PRO A 54 -5.56 -4.12 9.87
N HIS A 55 -6.67 -4.11 9.11
CA HIS A 55 -6.79 -3.37 7.85
C HIS A 55 -6.85 -1.86 8.08
N ALA A 56 -6.53 -1.07 7.06
CA ALA A 56 -6.49 0.39 7.11
C ALA A 56 -7.79 1.02 7.62
N GLU A 57 -8.93 0.53 7.13
CA GLU A 57 -10.25 1.04 7.49
C GLU A 57 -10.56 0.78 8.96
N TYR A 58 -10.17 -0.38 9.48
CA TYR A 58 -10.32 -0.69 10.90
C TYR A 58 -9.46 0.26 11.75
N ASN A 59 -8.19 0.45 11.40
CA ASN A 59 -7.29 1.36 12.10
C ASN A 59 -7.77 2.82 12.06
N ALA A 60 -8.39 3.24 10.95
CA ALA A 60 -8.96 4.57 10.82
C ALA A 60 -10.24 4.75 11.65
N LEU A 61 -11.11 3.74 11.71
CA LEU A 61 -12.46 3.83 12.26
C LEU A 61 -12.59 3.30 13.70
N ASN A 62 -11.63 2.51 14.19
CA ASN A 62 -11.63 1.98 15.57
C ASN A 62 -11.04 2.97 16.56
N LYS A 63 -11.61 4.19 16.55
CA LYS A 63 -11.23 5.29 17.45
C LYS A 63 -12.47 5.84 18.11
N ASN A 64 -12.29 6.51 19.26
CA ASN A 64 -13.38 7.18 19.97
C ASN A 64 -13.66 8.56 19.35
N LEU A 65 -14.20 8.56 18.14
CA LEU A 65 -14.57 9.75 17.37
C LEU A 65 -15.96 9.59 16.76
N ASP A 66 -16.64 10.69 16.54
CA ASP A 66 -17.92 10.70 15.81
C ASP A 66 -17.70 10.67 14.31
N PHE A 67 -17.90 9.51 13.72
CA PHE A 67 -17.78 9.27 12.29
C PHE A 67 -19.09 9.42 11.51
N LYS A 68 -20.21 9.67 12.17
CA LYS A 68 -21.51 9.82 11.49
C LYS A 68 -21.44 10.90 10.42
N LYS A 69 -21.98 10.59 9.23
CA LYS A 69 -22.01 11.45 8.06
C LYS A 69 -20.64 11.83 7.49
N SER A 70 -19.55 11.22 7.92
CA SER A 70 -18.21 11.40 7.36
C SER A 70 -18.07 10.75 5.98
N ASN A 71 -17.04 11.15 5.25
CA ASN A 71 -16.61 10.53 4.01
C ASN A 71 -15.29 9.77 4.25
N ILE A 72 -15.12 8.63 3.59
CA ILE A 72 -13.92 7.83 3.69
C ILE A 72 -13.28 7.66 2.33
N PHE A 73 -11.95 7.79 2.28
CA PHE A 73 -11.14 7.65 1.09
C PHE A 73 -10.15 6.52 1.31
N ILE A 74 -10.12 5.57 0.39
CA ILE A 74 -9.36 4.33 0.54
C ILE A 74 -8.57 4.09 -0.75
N SER A 75 -7.34 3.65 -0.64
CA SER A 75 -6.50 3.40 -1.81
C SER A 75 -6.90 2.16 -2.62
N LEU A 76 -7.61 1.19 -2.01
CA LEU A 76 -8.12 -0.04 -2.63
C LEU A 76 -9.59 -0.28 -2.22
N GLU A 77 -10.32 -1.07 -2.98
CA GLU A 77 -11.69 -1.50 -2.61
C GLU A 77 -11.71 -2.12 -1.21
N PRO A 78 -12.61 -1.67 -0.29
CA PRO A 78 -12.73 -2.25 1.05
C PRO A 78 -13.20 -3.70 0.98
N CYS A 79 -12.61 -4.56 1.79
CA CYS A 79 -12.96 -5.97 1.79
C CYS A 79 -14.41 -6.20 2.23
N SER A 80 -15.06 -7.19 1.59
CA SER A 80 -16.48 -7.51 1.76
C SER A 80 -16.75 -8.95 2.20
N HIS A 81 -15.71 -9.76 2.33
CA HIS A 81 -15.80 -11.17 2.77
C HIS A 81 -15.32 -11.35 4.21
N TYR A 82 -15.85 -12.34 4.88
CA TYR A 82 -15.32 -12.83 6.15
C TYR A 82 -14.02 -13.61 5.90
N GLY A 83 -12.98 -13.22 6.60
CA GLY A 83 -11.70 -13.93 6.65
C GLY A 83 -11.32 -14.18 8.11
N LYS A 84 -10.06 -13.90 8.47
CA LYS A 84 -9.64 -13.92 9.89
C LYS A 84 -10.31 -12.83 10.73
N THR A 85 -10.87 -11.81 10.09
CA THR A 85 -11.58 -10.68 10.73
C THR A 85 -12.86 -10.37 9.95
N SER A 86 -13.78 -9.63 10.60
CA SER A 86 -14.99 -9.12 9.96
C SER A 86 -14.64 -8.20 8.77
N PRO A 87 -15.46 -8.20 7.70
CA PRO A 87 -15.28 -7.33 6.55
C PRO A 87 -15.19 -5.84 6.91
N CYS A 88 -14.33 -5.09 6.21
CA CYS A 88 -14.24 -3.63 6.40
C CYS A 88 -15.55 -2.91 6.04
N THR A 89 -16.33 -3.45 5.10
CA THR A 89 -17.68 -2.93 4.82
C THR A 89 -18.60 -2.94 6.05
N ASN A 90 -18.39 -3.81 7.04
CA ASN A 90 -19.20 -3.87 8.25
C ASN A 90 -18.86 -2.71 9.21
N ILE A 91 -17.58 -2.42 9.45
CA ILE A 91 -17.20 -1.29 10.31
C ILE A 91 -17.59 0.04 9.66
N ILE A 92 -17.47 0.18 8.34
CA ILE A 92 -17.91 1.35 7.58
C ILE A 92 -19.42 1.61 7.80
N LYS A 93 -20.25 0.55 7.70
CA LYS A 93 -21.70 0.64 7.98
C LYS A 93 -21.97 1.01 9.44
N LYS A 94 -21.32 0.31 10.39
CA LYS A 94 -21.51 0.51 11.83
C LYS A 94 -21.18 1.93 12.28
N LYS A 95 -20.17 2.55 11.69
CA LYS A 95 -19.72 3.92 12.04
C LYS A 95 -20.51 5.03 11.35
N GLY A 96 -21.52 4.69 10.52
CA GLY A 96 -22.41 5.68 9.91
C GLY A 96 -21.74 6.56 8.84
N ILE A 97 -20.77 6.01 8.14
CA ILE A 97 -20.12 6.68 7.01
C ILE A 97 -21.13 6.97 5.92
N ARG A 98 -21.13 8.21 5.39
CA ARG A 98 -22.04 8.66 4.34
C ARG A 98 -21.58 8.27 2.94
N LYS A 99 -20.28 8.40 2.68
CA LYS A 99 -19.71 8.20 1.35
C LYS A 99 -18.37 7.47 1.45
N VAL A 100 -18.20 6.49 0.57
CA VAL A 100 -16.95 5.75 0.39
C VAL A 100 -16.38 6.08 -0.98
N SER A 101 -15.13 6.50 -1.03
CA SER A 101 -14.38 6.70 -2.27
C SER A 101 -13.16 5.80 -2.26
N PHE A 102 -12.93 5.02 -3.33
CA PHE A 102 -11.73 4.21 -3.45
C PHE A 102 -11.14 4.29 -4.85
N SER A 103 -9.84 3.97 -4.96
CA SER A 103 -9.12 4.16 -6.23
C SER A 103 -9.39 3.05 -7.22
N ILE A 104 -9.16 1.81 -6.84
CA ILE A 104 -9.22 0.66 -7.74
C ILE A 104 -9.93 -0.51 -7.05
N TYR A 105 -10.58 -1.34 -7.85
CA TYR A 105 -11.19 -2.58 -7.37
C TYR A 105 -10.13 -3.61 -6.98
N ASP A 106 -10.42 -4.37 -5.93
CA ASP A 106 -9.59 -5.52 -5.56
C ASP A 106 -9.72 -6.63 -6.63
N ILE A 107 -8.66 -7.42 -6.76
CA ILE A 107 -8.66 -8.60 -7.62
C ILE A 107 -9.01 -9.89 -6.89
N ASP A 108 -9.08 -9.87 -5.57
CA ASP A 108 -9.51 -11.01 -4.78
C ASP A 108 -10.98 -11.33 -5.10
N ASN A 109 -11.22 -12.50 -5.69
CA ASN A 109 -12.56 -12.93 -6.14
C ASN A 109 -13.61 -12.90 -5.04
N ARG A 110 -13.20 -12.97 -3.77
CA ARG A 110 -14.10 -12.91 -2.60
C ARG A 110 -14.61 -11.49 -2.31
N SER A 111 -13.94 -10.46 -2.80
CA SER A 111 -14.26 -9.04 -2.55
C SER A 111 -14.55 -8.24 -3.82
N LYS A 112 -14.01 -8.67 -4.96
CA LYS A 112 -14.02 -7.96 -6.22
C LYS A 112 -15.43 -7.49 -6.61
N ASN A 113 -15.60 -6.18 -6.79
CA ASN A 113 -16.84 -5.52 -7.18
C ASN A 113 -18.03 -5.69 -6.20
N LEU A 114 -17.81 -6.20 -5.00
CA LEU A 114 -18.89 -6.48 -4.04
C LEU A 114 -19.11 -5.31 -3.06
N ALA A 115 -18.06 -4.58 -2.69
CA ALA A 115 -18.15 -3.50 -1.71
C ALA A 115 -19.18 -2.44 -2.12
N LYS A 116 -19.16 -2.01 -3.39
CA LYS A 116 -20.13 -1.03 -3.93
C LYS A 116 -21.56 -1.54 -3.79
N LYS A 117 -21.83 -2.79 -4.16
CA LYS A 117 -23.16 -3.40 -4.07
C LYS A 117 -23.65 -3.49 -2.62
N ILE A 118 -22.79 -3.91 -1.69
CA ILE A 118 -23.10 -4.08 -0.27
C ILE A 118 -23.37 -2.75 0.42
N LEU A 119 -22.54 -1.74 0.14
CA LEU A 119 -22.63 -0.43 0.78
C LEU A 119 -23.83 0.38 0.24
N ASN A 120 -24.07 0.33 -1.08
CA ASN A 120 -25.25 1.01 -1.69
C ASN A 120 -26.58 0.49 -1.15
N LYS A 121 -26.72 -0.84 -0.86
CA LYS A 121 -27.90 -1.41 -0.20
C LYS A 121 -28.19 -0.78 1.18
N LYS A 122 -27.16 -0.18 1.82
CA LYS A 122 -27.29 0.55 3.09
C LYS A 122 -27.31 2.07 2.91
N LYS A 123 -27.63 2.56 1.71
CA LYS A 123 -27.69 3.99 1.35
C LYS A 123 -26.36 4.74 1.55
N ILE A 124 -25.23 4.03 1.54
CA ILE A 124 -23.87 4.59 1.56
C ILE A 124 -23.46 4.83 0.11
N SER A 125 -23.21 6.09 -0.27
CA SER A 125 -22.77 6.43 -1.63
C SER A 125 -21.35 5.90 -1.88
N VAL A 126 -21.11 5.26 -3.02
CA VAL A 126 -19.80 4.71 -3.37
C VAL A 126 -19.33 5.27 -4.71
N LYS A 127 -18.15 5.90 -4.71
CA LYS A 127 -17.43 6.33 -5.92
C LYS A 127 -16.09 5.61 -6.02
N SER A 128 -15.69 5.24 -7.23
CA SER A 128 -14.42 4.56 -7.50
C SER A 128 -13.70 5.19 -8.68
N GLY A 129 -12.44 4.84 -8.90
CA GLY A 129 -11.65 5.29 -10.06
C GLY A 129 -10.77 6.50 -9.82
N PHE A 130 -10.72 7.04 -8.60
CA PHE A 130 -9.80 8.14 -8.27
C PHE A 130 -8.34 7.68 -8.36
N LEU A 131 -7.49 8.42 -9.12
CA LEU A 131 -6.08 8.08 -9.33
C LEU A 131 -5.86 6.66 -9.87
N ASN A 132 -6.72 6.18 -10.75
CA ASN A 132 -6.72 4.79 -11.21
C ASN A 132 -5.37 4.35 -11.83
N THR A 133 -4.74 5.19 -12.64
CA THR A 133 -3.42 4.90 -13.24
C THR A 133 -2.34 4.74 -12.16
N TYR A 134 -2.32 5.64 -11.19
CA TYR A 134 -1.42 5.56 -10.05
C TYR A 134 -1.68 4.30 -9.21
N ALA A 135 -2.96 3.99 -8.94
CA ALA A 135 -3.35 2.81 -8.19
C ALA A 135 -2.92 1.50 -8.87
N LYS A 136 -3.06 1.41 -10.21
CA LYS A 136 -2.57 0.25 -10.99
C LYS A 136 -1.06 0.04 -10.83
N ALA A 137 -0.29 1.12 -10.88
CA ALA A 137 1.16 1.06 -10.68
C ALA A 137 1.51 0.68 -9.24
N PHE A 138 0.84 1.29 -8.24
CA PHE A 138 1.07 1.04 -6.82
C PHE A 138 0.77 -0.41 -6.40
N TYR A 139 -0.32 -1.00 -6.92
CA TYR A 139 -0.75 -2.36 -6.59
C TYR A 139 -0.28 -3.42 -7.59
N LYS A 140 0.58 -3.07 -8.55
CA LYS A 140 1.07 -3.99 -9.58
C LYS A 140 1.57 -5.31 -9.00
N ASP A 141 2.39 -5.23 -7.97
CA ASP A 141 3.06 -6.37 -7.36
C ASP A 141 2.08 -7.26 -6.60
N TYR A 142 1.19 -6.65 -5.81
CA TYR A 142 0.10 -7.36 -5.15
C TYR A 142 -0.79 -8.08 -6.18
N PHE A 143 -1.13 -7.42 -7.28
CA PHE A 143 -1.95 -8.00 -8.33
C PHE A 143 -1.26 -9.15 -9.06
N LEU A 144 0.05 -9.04 -9.32
CA LEU A 144 0.82 -10.12 -9.92
C LEU A 144 0.91 -11.34 -8.99
N ALA A 145 1.25 -11.12 -7.74
CA ALA A 145 1.35 -12.19 -6.75
C ALA A 145 0.01 -12.94 -6.59
N ARG A 146 -1.11 -12.21 -6.56
CA ARG A 146 -2.44 -12.82 -6.41
C ARG A 146 -2.94 -13.55 -7.67
N LYS A 147 -2.61 -13.04 -8.86
CA LYS A 147 -3.08 -13.64 -10.13
C LYS A 147 -2.27 -14.85 -10.56
N LYS A 148 -0.95 -14.78 -10.39
CA LYS A 148 -0.02 -15.75 -10.98
C LYS A 148 0.68 -16.63 -9.94
N PHE A 149 0.52 -16.35 -8.65
CA PHE A 149 1.28 -17.01 -7.56
C PHE A 149 2.80 -16.94 -7.77
N LEU A 150 3.26 -15.92 -8.50
CA LEU A 150 4.67 -15.69 -8.79
C LEU A 150 5.19 -14.55 -7.90
N PRO A 151 6.44 -14.64 -7.42
CA PRO A 151 7.07 -13.52 -6.74
C PRO A 151 7.32 -12.37 -7.70
N LEU A 152 7.25 -11.14 -7.21
CA LEU A 152 7.85 -10.02 -7.91
C LEU A 152 9.37 -10.17 -7.86
N ILE A 153 10.02 -10.06 -9.00
CA ILE A 153 11.47 -10.11 -9.12
C ILE A 153 11.95 -8.80 -9.70
N ASP A 154 12.73 -8.06 -8.91
CA ASP A 154 13.41 -6.85 -9.35
C ASP A 154 14.91 -7.09 -9.39
N ALA A 155 15.56 -6.76 -10.50
CA ALA A 155 17.00 -6.82 -10.64
C ALA A 155 17.61 -5.46 -10.28
N LYS A 156 18.59 -5.46 -9.34
CA LYS A 156 19.40 -4.29 -9.01
C LYS A 156 20.84 -4.55 -9.42
N ILE A 157 21.34 -3.74 -10.33
CA ILE A 157 22.73 -3.80 -10.80
C ILE A 157 23.39 -2.44 -10.56
N ALA A 158 24.60 -2.43 -10.01
CA ALA A 158 25.44 -1.24 -9.95
C ALA A 158 26.39 -1.25 -11.16
N VAL A 159 26.40 -0.19 -11.94
CA VAL A 159 27.27 -0.04 -13.09
C VAL A 159 27.97 1.33 -13.07
N SER A 160 29.17 1.38 -13.58
CA SER A 160 29.88 2.62 -13.87
C SER A 160 29.28 3.33 -15.09
N LYS A 161 29.73 4.54 -15.41
CA LYS A 161 29.26 5.30 -16.57
C LYS A 161 29.47 4.57 -17.91
N ASP A 162 30.50 3.73 -17.97
CA ASP A 162 30.87 2.85 -19.09
C ASP A 162 30.34 1.42 -18.95
N TYR A 163 29.32 1.21 -18.10
CA TYR A 163 28.59 -0.04 -17.90
C TYR A 163 29.37 -1.22 -17.28
N PHE A 164 30.52 -0.96 -16.66
CA PHE A 164 31.22 -2.03 -15.92
C PHE A 164 30.67 -2.19 -14.49
N THR A 165 30.67 -3.42 -14.01
CA THR A 165 30.23 -3.77 -12.65
C THR A 165 31.36 -3.81 -11.64
N LYS A 166 32.61 -3.80 -12.09
CA LYS A 166 33.84 -3.78 -11.27
C LYS A 166 34.82 -2.76 -11.81
N ASN A 167 35.56 -2.10 -10.90
CA ASN A 167 36.71 -1.31 -11.19
C ASN A 167 37.95 -2.04 -10.67
N LYS A 168 39.05 -2.07 -11.46
CA LYS A 168 40.32 -2.68 -11.04
C LYS A 168 40.97 -1.94 -9.87
N LYS A 169 40.78 -0.63 -9.76
CA LYS A 169 41.41 0.23 -8.74
C LYS A 169 40.52 0.39 -7.50
N ASP A 170 39.22 0.59 -7.68
CA ASP A 170 38.28 0.82 -6.60
C ASP A 170 37.17 -0.24 -6.60
N LYS A 171 36.99 -0.92 -5.48
CA LYS A 171 35.89 -1.89 -5.33
C LYS A 171 34.50 -1.23 -5.35
N LYS A 172 34.40 0.07 -5.07
CA LYS A 172 33.13 0.79 -4.97
C LYS A 172 32.88 1.66 -6.20
N ILE A 173 31.86 1.31 -6.99
CA ILE A 173 31.41 2.05 -8.15
C ILE A 173 30.38 3.13 -7.76
N THR A 174 29.69 2.95 -6.63
CA THR A 174 28.57 3.78 -6.20
C THR A 174 28.90 4.62 -4.97
N ASN A 175 28.33 5.81 -4.90
CA ASN A 175 28.53 6.73 -3.78
C ASN A 175 27.70 6.33 -2.54
N LYS A 176 27.91 7.02 -1.41
CA LYS A 176 27.23 6.77 -0.13
C LYS A 176 25.69 6.88 -0.24
N HIS A 177 25.17 7.80 -1.05
CA HIS A 177 23.71 7.98 -1.24
C HIS A 177 23.10 6.78 -1.97
N SER A 178 23.77 6.27 -3.00
CA SER A 178 23.35 5.07 -3.71
C SER A 178 23.35 3.82 -2.79
N ILE A 179 24.33 3.72 -1.90
CA ILE A 179 24.37 2.62 -0.91
C ILE A 179 23.20 2.72 0.05
N LYS A 180 22.89 3.90 0.62
CA LYS A 180 21.69 4.10 1.47
C LYS A 180 20.40 3.70 0.73
N ARG A 181 20.27 4.08 -0.55
CA ARG A 181 19.12 3.69 -1.37
C ARG A 181 19.01 2.16 -1.57
N VAL A 182 20.13 1.46 -1.69
CA VAL A 182 20.12 -0.01 -1.77
C VAL A 182 19.60 -0.63 -0.48
N HIS A 183 19.98 -0.12 0.68
CA HIS A 183 19.44 -0.59 1.95
C HIS A 183 17.93 -0.33 2.06
N LEU A 184 17.45 0.84 1.65
CA LEU A 184 16.01 1.15 1.55
C LEU A 184 15.26 0.21 0.59
N LEU A 185 15.89 -0.20 -0.52
CA LEU A 185 15.29 -1.19 -1.41
C LEU A 185 15.21 -2.55 -0.70
N ARG A 186 16.27 -2.99 -0.03
CA ARG A 186 16.29 -4.27 0.70
C ARG A 186 15.18 -4.36 1.74
N SER A 187 14.85 -3.28 2.45
CA SER A 187 13.78 -3.27 3.45
C SER A 187 12.39 -3.54 2.88
N LYS A 188 12.21 -3.41 1.56
CA LYS A 188 10.92 -3.59 0.87
C LYS A 188 10.69 -5.00 0.30
N TYR A 189 11.71 -5.86 0.37
CA TYR A 189 11.65 -7.21 -0.22
C TYR A 189 11.74 -8.28 0.85
N ASN A 190 11.02 -9.36 0.65
CA ASN A 190 11.00 -10.51 1.57
C ASN A 190 12.24 -11.39 1.42
N CYS A 191 12.92 -11.33 0.27
CA CYS A 191 14.07 -12.14 -0.05
C CYS A 191 15.06 -11.39 -0.93
N ILE A 192 16.34 -11.67 -0.76
CA ILE A 192 17.43 -11.16 -1.60
C ILE A 192 18.14 -12.36 -2.21
N LEU A 193 18.19 -12.39 -3.54
CA LEU A 193 18.96 -13.37 -4.29
C LEU A 193 20.30 -12.76 -4.69
N SER A 194 21.39 -13.46 -4.42
CA SER A 194 22.74 -13.07 -4.82
C SER A 194 23.52 -14.30 -5.30
N THR A 195 24.69 -14.07 -5.93
CA THR A 195 25.58 -15.16 -6.33
C THR A 195 26.56 -15.51 -5.23
N SER A 196 27.00 -16.77 -5.18
CA SER A 196 28.08 -17.21 -4.29
C SER A 196 29.37 -16.40 -4.49
N LYS A 197 29.65 -16.03 -5.75
CA LYS A 197 30.80 -15.18 -6.09
C LYS A 197 30.74 -13.83 -5.39
N THR A 198 29.59 -13.12 -5.39
CA THR A 198 29.42 -11.85 -4.68
C THR A 198 29.60 -12.00 -3.17
N ILE A 199 29.10 -13.10 -2.61
CA ILE A 199 29.24 -13.37 -1.17
C ILE A 199 30.71 -13.59 -0.82
N ASN A 200 31.41 -14.41 -1.59
CA ASN A 200 32.81 -14.77 -1.31
C ASN A 200 33.77 -13.61 -1.58
N ASP A 201 33.61 -12.88 -2.69
CA ASP A 201 34.51 -11.79 -3.07
C ASP A 201 34.37 -10.55 -2.15
N ASP A 202 33.11 -10.24 -1.71
CA ASP A 202 32.82 -9.00 -1.00
C ASP A 202 32.45 -9.21 0.48
N ASN A 203 32.46 -10.46 0.98
CA ASN A 203 31.94 -10.83 2.30
C ASN A 203 30.57 -10.18 2.58
N ALA A 204 29.68 -10.28 1.59
CA ALA A 204 28.44 -9.53 1.54
C ALA A 204 27.43 -10.06 2.57
N LYS A 205 27.09 -9.26 3.57
CA LYS A 205 26.12 -9.63 4.61
C LYS A 205 24.66 -9.65 4.12
N LEU A 206 24.36 -8.98 3.01
CA LEU A 206 23.00 -8.85 2.41
C LEU A 206 21.90 -8.32 3.36
N ASP A 207 22.28 -7.78 4.50
CA ASP A 207 21.42 -7.19 5.51
C ASP A 207 20.93 -5.79 5.12
N CYS A 208 19.97 -5.27 5.90
CA CYS A 208 19.49 -3.90 5.80
C CYS A 208 20.07 -3.10 6.97
N ARG A 209 20.91 -2.12 6.66
CA ARG A 209 21.52 -1.20 7.62
C ARG A 209 21.01 0.22 7.33
N ILE A 210 19.90 0.57 7.94
CA ILE A 210 19.29 1.91 7.88
C ILE A 210 19.19 2.38 9.32
N ASP A 211 19.65 3.61 9.55
CA ASP A 211 19.45 4.28 10.82
C ASP A 211 17.96 4.66 10.96
N GLY A 212 17.29 4.25 12.02
CA GLY A 212 15.89 4.54 12.30
C GLY A 212 15.13 3.39 12.90
#